data_c94c5516dec37c393d346022b1e442a3
#
_entry.id   c94c5516dec37c393d346022b1e442a3
#
_cell.length_a   1.000
_cell.length_b   1.000
_cell.length_c   1.000
_cell.angle_alpha   90.00
_cell.angle_beta   90.00
_cell.angle_gamma   90.00
#
_symmetry.space_group_name_H-M   'P 1'
#
loop_
_entity.id
_entity.type
_entity.pdbx_description
1 polymer ?
#
loop_
_entity_poly.entity_id
_entity_poly.type
_entity_poly.pdbx_seq_one_letter_code
_entity_poly.pdbx_strand_id
1 'polypeptide(L)'
;LNNSNVLFLDSDIADGSSYYWSYPSWPSHIDHILINGSLSNYNISQINTIRIDDYVGYNYFQNNISDHRPVYTKIFIPSSSNADNLVINEIMNNPLVTSDSYGEWFEIVNTGINEVDLYNFIIRDNGNDYHYLNEHIVVLPGEYIVFGNSDILNENGGIAIGYEYSNFYLNNFIDEVILQHPNGNIIDEVNYTINTFEVIEGRSMMLSEFNLDNNLGENWFPSNILMSNGDYGTPGEYNSNSSCNGEGDINADLEINVVDVILIVNYILYNQSDID
;
A
#
# COMPACT_ATOMS: atom_id res chain seq x y z
N LEU A 1 14.75 34.78 -4.41
CA LEU A 1 14.26 33.86 -5.46
C LEU A 1 14.64 32.47 -5.01
N ASN A 2 13.67 31.74 -4.43
CA ASN A 2 13.84 30.33 -4.08
C ASN A 2 14.15 29.56 -5.37
N ASN A 3 15.19 28.75 -5.31
CA ASN A 3 15.61 27.83 -6.35
C ASN A 3 14.50 26.77 -6.51
N SER A 4 13.44 27.09 -7.24
CA SER A 4 12.48 26.08 -7.67
C SER A 4 13.16 25.26 -8.76
N ASN A 5 13.64 24.08 -8.41
CA ASN A 5 14.15 23.14 -9.40
C ASN A 5 13.00 22.84 -10.38
N VAL A 6 13.11 23.37 -11.57
CA VAL A 6 12.24 23.01 -12.70
C VAL A 6 12.89 21.82 -13.39
N LEU A 7 12.12 20.78 -13.59
CA LEU A 7 12.56 19.56 -14.25
C LEU A 7 11.84 19.41 -15.59
N PHE A 8 12.61 19.23 -16.66
CA PHE A 8 12.10 18.79 -17.95
C PHE A 8 11.93 17.27 -17.91
N LEU A 9 10.69 16.79 -17.98
CA LEU A 9 10.41 15.37 -17.90
C LEU A 9 10.81 14.60 -19.15
N ASP A 10 10.76 15.24 -20.30
CA ASP A 10 10.95 14.70 -21.63
C ASP A 10 12.38 14.93 -22.18
N SER A 11 13.35 15.22 -21.32
CA SER A 11 14.76 15.41 -21.71
C SER A 11 15.32 14.21 -22.47
N ASP A 12 15.01 12.99 -22.03
CA ASP A 12 15.47 11.76 -22.70
C ASP A 12 14.90 11.60 -24.10
N ILE A 13 13.69 12.13 -24.37
CA ILE A 13 13.11 12.17 -25.70
C ILE A 13 13.85 13.22 -26.55
N ALA A 14 14.13 14.39 -25.98
CA ALA A 14 14.82 15.48 -26.67
C ALA A 14 16.26 15.08 -27.07
N ASP A 15 16.96 14.38 -26.19
CA ASP A 15 18.31 13.88 -26.40
C ASP A 15 18.36 12.56 -27.22
N GLY A 16 17.19 11.96 -27.45
CA GLY A 16 17.04 10.67 -28.11
C GLY A 16 16.88 10.75 -29.64
N SER A 17 16.20 9.74 -30.18
CA SER A 17 15.98 9.63 -31.63
C SER A 17 14.92 10.64 -32.10
N SER A 18 15.23 11.35 -33.19
CA SER A 18 14.29 12.26 -33.87
C SER A 18 12.98 11.59 -34.31
N TYR A 19 12.94 10.28 -34.34
CA TYR A 19 11.73 9.50 -34.56
C TYR A 19 10.63 9.79 -33.53
N TYR A 20 11.00 10.11 -32.29
CA TYR A 20 10.09 10.42 -31.19
C TYR A 20 9.89 11.91 -30.93
N TRP A 21 10.53 12.79 -31.73
CA TRP A 21 10.39 14.23 -31.52
C TRP A 21 9.02 14.76 -31.87
N SER A 22 8.60 15.79 -31.16
CA SER A 22 7.25 16.36 -31.26
C SER A 22 6.98 17.12 -32.55
N TYR A 23 8.02 17.70 -33.20
CA TYR A 23 7.89 18.44 -34.45
C TYR A 23 8.57 17.69 -35.60
N PRO A 24 7.86 16.80 -36.29
CA PRO A 24 8.47 15.90 -37.26
C PRO A 24 8.83 16.54 -38.61
N SER A 25 8.15 17.63 -39.02
CA SER A 25 8.39 18.28 -40.32
C SER A 25 9.71 19.03 -40.39
N TRP A 26 10.19 19.54 -39.27
CA TRP A 26 11.54 20.03 -39.04
C TRP A 26 12.08 19.35 -37.81
N PRO A 27 12.77 18.22 -37.95
CA PRO A 27 13.03 17.35 -36.82
C PRO A 27 13.57 18.10 -35.60
N SER A 28 12.70 18.32 -34.64
CA SER A 28 12.97 19.04 -33.38
C SER A 28 12.03 18.54 -32.30
N HIS A 29 12.50 18.52 -31.06
CA HIS A 29 11.66 18.34 -29.90
C HIS A 29 11.45 19.70 -29.25
N ILE A 30 10.29 20.30 -29.47
CA ILE A 30 10.00 21.67 -29.05
C ILE A 30 8.82 21.77 -28.08
N ASP A 31 8.04 20.70 -27.96
CA ASP A 31 6.97 20.62 -26.99
C ASP A 31 7.49 19.88 -25.76
N HIS A 32 7.49 20.53 -24.61
CA HIS A 32 8.09 20.04 -23.38
C HIS A 32 7.10 19.99 -22.23
N ILE A 33 7.31 19.04 -21.33
CA ILE A 33 6.61 18.97 -20.05
C ILE A 33 7.57 19.37 -18.95
N LEU A 34 7.23 20.47 -18.27
CA LEU A 34 8.00 20.99 -17.14
C LEU A 34 7.19 20.81 -15.85
N ILE A 35 7.88 20.33 -14.82
CA ILE A 35 7.33 20.27 -13.46
C ILE A 35 8.21 21.03 -12.49
N ASN A 36 7.64 21.42 -11.36
CA ASN A 36 8.37 22.08 -10.28
C ASN A 36 7.97 21.49 -8.92
N GLY A 37 8.86 21.67 -7.94
CA GLY A 37 8.60 21.47 -6.52
C GLY A 37 7.78 20.24 -6.18
N SER A 38 6.56 20.45 -5.74
CA SER A 38 5.69 19.38 -5.20
C SER A 38 5.39 18.24 -6.19
N LEU A 39 5.27 18.55 -7.49
CA LEU A 39 4.98 17.51 -8.49
C LEU A 39 6.15 16.57 -8.73
N SER A 40 7.39 16.99 -8.43
CA SER A 40 8.56 16.10 -8.57
C SER A 40 8.61 14.98 -7.54
N ASN A 41 7.77 15.06 -6.49
CA ASN A 41 7.67 14.04 -5.46
C ASN A 41 6.66 12.93 -5.81
N TYR A 42 5.89 13.11 -6.89
CA TYR A 42 4.95 12.08 -7.34
C TYR A 42 5.62 11.11 -8.31
N ASN A 43 5.06 9.91 -8.40
CA ASN A 43 5.51 8.97 -9.41
C ASN A 43 5.11 9.47 -10.80
N ILE A 44 6.13 9.67 -11.63
CA ILE A 44 6.00 10.14 -13.01
C ILE A 44 6.44 9.00 -13.92
N SER A 45 5.52 8.51 -14.72
CA SER A 45 5.76 7.39 -15.62
C SER A 45 5.25 7.68 -17.03
N GLN A 46 5.68 6.88 -17.98
CA GLN A 46 5.19 6.91 -19.36
C GLN A 46 5.31 8.30 -20.02
N ILE A 47 6.50 8.88 -20.00
CA ILE A 47 6.78 10.10 -20.77
C ILE A 47 7.01 9.67 -22.22
N ASN A 48 6.17 10.17 -23.14
CA ASN A 48 6.23 9.78 -24.54
C ASN A 48 5.63 10.83 -25.47
N THR A 49 5.94 10.68 -26.77
CA THR A 49 5.29 11.42 -27.86
C THR A 49 4.29 10.49 -28.55
N ILE A 50 3.05 10.96 -28.70
CA ILE A 50 2.00 10.17 -29.38
C ILE A 50 2.17 10.37 -30.88
N ARG A 51 2.47 9.26 -31.58
CA ARG A 51 2.70 9.25 -33.02
C ARG A 51 1.43 8.92 -33.79
N ILE A 52 0.50 9.88 -33.82
CA ILE A 52 -0.76 9.74 -34.56
C ILE A 52 -0.51 9.57 -36.06
N ASP A 53 0.55 10.19 -36.57
CA ASP A 53 0.99 10.11 -37.94
C ASP A 53 1.34 8.68 -38.42
N ASP A 54 1.67 7.76 -37.54
CA ASP A 54 1.88 6.35 -37.86
C ASP A 54 0.57 5.64 -38.25
N TYR A 55 -0.55 6.11 -37.71
CA TYR A 55 -1.88 5.52 -37.92
C TYR A 55 -2.62 6.12 -39.12
N VAL A 56 -2.52 7.47 -39.27
CA VAL A 56 -3.30 8.17 -40.31
C VAL A 56 -2.46 8.54 -41.53
N GLY A 57 -1.15 8.37 -41.44
CA GLY A 57 -0.18 8.78 -42.43
C GLY A 57 0.29 10.23 -42.22
N TYR A 58 1.58 10.46 -42.38
CA TYR A 58 2.23 11.73 -42.11
C TYR A 58 1.60 12.94 -42.83
N ASN A 59 1.34 12.82 -44.14
CA ASN A 59 0.77 13.92 -44.93
C ASN A 59 -0.66 14.27 -44.47
N TYR A 60 -1.46 13.28 -44.10
CA TYR A 60 -2.80 13.55 -43.57
C TYR A 60 -2.74 14.20 -42.21
N PHE A 61 -1.89 13.71 -41.33
CA PHE A 61 -1.70 14.28 -39.99
C PHE A 61 -1.31 15.75 -40.10
N GLN A 62 -0.25 16.07 -40.85
CA GLN A 62 0.29 17.42 -40.97
C GLN A 62 -0.70 18.42 -41.58
N ASN A 63 -1.51 18.00 -42.55
CA ASN A 63 -2.42 18.91 -43.24
C ASN A 63 -3.82 19.03 -42.62
N ASN A 64 -4.22 18.08 -41.77
CA ASN A 64 -5.60 18.01 -41.28
C ASN A 64 -5.73 17.93 -39.77
N ILE A 65 -4.65 17.61 -39.03
CA ILE A 65 -4.70 17.44 -37.59
C ILE A 65 -3.74 18.45 -36.93
N SER A 66 -2.42 18.26 -37.06
CA SER A 66 -1.40 19.13 -36.47
C SER A 66 -0.04 18.85 -37.10
N ASP A 67 0.81 19.85 -37.11
CA ASP A 67 2.24 19.70 -37.42
C ASP A 67 3.08 19.31 -36.19
N HIS A 68 2.48 19.29 -35.01
CA HIS A 68 3.07 18.82 -33.76
C HIS A 68 2.45 17.54 -33.25
N ARG A 69 3.27 16.61 -32.81
CA ARG A 69 2.85 15.39 -32.10
C ARG A 69 2.65 15.69 -30.63
N PRO A 70 1.54 15.26 -29.99
CA PRO A 70 1.34 15.47 -28.57
C PRO A 70 2.43 14.79 -27.73
N VAL A 71 2.96 15.50 -26.74
CA VAL A 71 3.81 14.94 -25.69
C VAL A 71 2.97 14.74 -24.44
N TYR A 72 3.07 13.59 -23.81
CA TYR A 72 2.29 13.29 -22.61
C TYR A 72 3.13 12.63 -21.52
N THR A 73 2.66 12.76 -20.30
CA THR A 73 3.15 12.01 -19.15
C THR A 73 1.99 11.53 -18.30
N LYS A 74 2.19 10.44 -17.59
CA LYS A 74 1.29 9.96 -16.55
C LYS A 74 1.88 10.29 -15.20
N ILE A 75 1.16 11.12 -14.43
CA ILE A 75 1.51 11.42 -13.04
C ILE A 75 0.49 10.71 -12.17
N PHE A 76 0.96 9.85 -11.29
CA PHE A 76 0.12 9.25 -10.28
C PHE A 76 0.03 10.22 -9.09
N ILE A 77 -1.14 10.73 -8.82
CA ILE A 77 -1.42 11.58 -7.66
C ILE A 77 -2.28 10.73 -6.71
N PRO A 78 -1.71 10.24 -5.60
CA PRO A 78 -2.48 9.47 -4.63
C PRO A 78 -3.69 10.30 -4.16
N SER A 79 -4.85 9.69 -4.10
CA SER A 79 -6.03 10.35 -3.53
C SER A 79 -5.93 10.28 -2.02
N SER A 80 -5.63 11.39 -1.37
CA SER A 80 -5.57 11.47 0.10
C SER A 80 -6.92 11.17 0.77
N SER A 81 -8.02 11.27 0.02
CA SER A 81 -9.36 11.01 0.54
C SER A 81 -9.68 9.53 0.79
N ASN A 82 -8.85 8.61 0.30
CA ASN A 82 -9.09 7.17 0.44
C ASN A 82 -8.24 6.54 1.55
N ALA A 83 -7.14 7.19 1.94
CA ALA A 83 -6.20 6.64 2.91
C ALA A 83 -6.74 6.68 4.36
N ASP A 84 -7.70 7.54 4.66
CA ASP A 84 -8.32 7.67 6.00
C ASP A 84 -9.05 6.39 6.46
N ASN A 85 -9.15 5.38 5.60
CA ASN A 85 -9.74 4.08 5.90
C ASN A 85 -8.71 2.95 6.02
N LEU A 86 -7.41 3.27 6.05
CA LEU A 86 -6.38 2.29 6.40
C LEU A 86 -6.29 2.20 7.92
N VAL A 87 -6.32 0.99 8.44
CA VAL A 87 -6.32 0.70 9.89
C VAL A 87 -5.19 -0.26 10.20
N ILE A 88 -4.36 0.07 11.18
CA ILE A 88 -3.39 -0.86 11.76
C ILE A 88 -4.18 -1.81 12.65
N ASN A 89 -4.24 -3.08 12.26
CA ASN A 89 -5.15 -4.06 12.87
C ASN A 89 -4.44 -5.20 13.62
N GLU A 90 -3.16 -5.49 13.31
CA GLU A 90 -2.42 -6.55 13.99
C GLU A 90 -0.95 -6.16 14.14
N ILE A 91 -0.33 -6.51 15.29
CA ILE A 91 1.07 -6.20 15.60
C ILE A 91 1.73 -7.39 16.29
N MET A 92 2.80 -7.94 15.71
CA MET A 92 3.72 -8.90 16.32
C MET A 92 5.01 -8.17 16.70
N ASN A 93 5.08 -7.67 17.92
CA ASN A 93 6.23 -6.94 18.42
C ASN A 93 7.25 -7.82 19.18
N ASN A 94 6.86 -9.04 19.57
CA ASN A 94 7.68 -9.91 20.41
C ASN A 94 7.51 -11.39 19.98
N PRO A 95 8.04 -11.78 18.80
CA PRO A 95 7.98 -13.15 18.32
C PRO A 95 8.80 -14.09 19.21
N LEU A 96 8.35 -15.34 19.41
CA LEU A 96 9.05 -16.33 20.22
C LEU A 96 9.94 -17.24 19.37
N VAL A 97 9.48 -17.62 18.17
CA VAL A 97 10.15 -18.63 17.34
C VAL A 97 11.29 -18.03 16.52
N THR A 98 11.16 -16.76 16.13
CA THR A 98 12.18 -15.99 15.42
C THR A 98 12.72 -14.89 16.32
N SER A 99 13.91 -14.34 15.99
CA SER A 99 14.39 -13.14 16.68
C SER A 99 13.61 -11.90 16.24
N ASP A 100 13.50 -10.91 17.12
CA ASP A 100 12.89 -9.60 16.83
C ASP A 100 13.41 -9.00 15.51
N SER A 101 14.70 -9.15 15.24
CA SER A 101 15.35 -8.62 14.01
C SER A 101 14.79 -9.16 12.69
N TYR A 102 14.03 -10.25 12.71
CA TYR A 102 13.47 -10.90 11.52
C TYR A 102 11.99 -11.23 11.64
N GLY A 103 11.48 -11.35 12.87
CA GLY A 103 10.15 -11.88 13.12
C GLY A 103 9.12 -10.82 13.52
N GLU A 104 9.52 -9.56 13.71
CA GLU A 104 8.58 -8.47 13.95
C GLU A 104 7.84 -8.08 12.69
N TRP A 105 6.55 -7.85 12.84
CA TRP A 105 5.68 -7.38 11.76
C TRP A 105 4.45 -6.66 12.32
N PHE A 106 3.83 -5.85 11.48
CA PHE A 106 2.50 -5.32 11.70
C PHE A 106 1.68 -5.38 10.43
N GLU A 107 0.39 -5.27 10.55
CA GLU A 107 -0.55 -5.38 9.45
C GLU A 107 -1.47 -4.17 9.40
N ILE A 108 -1.80 -3.76 8.18
CA ILE A 108 -2.88 -2.80 7.93
C ILE A 108 -3.95 -3.45 7.05
N VAL A 109 -5.18 -2.98 7.23
CA VAL A 109 -6.32 -3.33 6.38
C VAL A 109 -6.91 -2.07 5.75
N ASN A 110 -7.35 -2.18 4.48
CA ASN A 110 -8.13 -1.14 3.84
C ASN A 110 -9.62 -1.38 4.08
N THR A 111 -10.19 -0.68 5.04
CA THR A 111 -11.64 -0.75 5.38
C THR A 111 -12.51 0.11 4.47
N GLY A 112 -11.89 0.84 3.53
CA GLY A 112 -12.58 1.71 2.57
C GLY A 112 -13.16 0.97 1.37
N ILE A 113 -13.77 1.73 0.48
CA ILE A 113 -14.38 1.24 -0.76
C ILE A 113 -13.52 1.50 -2.01
N ASN A 114 -12.37 2.12 -1.84
CA ASN A 114 -11.44 2.45 -2.91
C ASN A 114 -10.06 1.89 -2.62
N GLU A 115 -9.32 1.57 -3.67
CA GLU A 115 -7.91 1.21 -3.57
C GLU A 115 -7.05 2.39 -3.08
N VAL A 116 -5.99 2.09 -2.36
CA VAL A 116 -4.99 3.05 -1.86
C VAL A 116 -3.61 2.61 -2.30
N ASP A 117 -2.86 3.50 -2.94
CA ASP A 117 -1.45 3.27 -3.23
C ASP A 117 -0.59 3.92 -2.13
N LEU A 118 0.22 3.10 -1.48
CA LEU A 118 1.06 3.50 -0.35
C LEU A 118 2.41 4.12 -0.77
N TYR A 119 2.61 4.43 -2.04
CA TYR A 119 3.86 5.03 -2.50
C TYR A 119 4.17 6.35 -1.78
N ASN A 120 5.38 6.48 -1.24
CA ASN A 120 5.85 7.60 -0.41
C ASN A 120 5.16 7.75 0.96
N PHE A 121 4.32 6.82 1.40
CA PHE A 121 3.89 6.80 2.79
C PHE A 121 5.09 6.55 3.70
N ILE A 122 4.93 6.89 4.97
CA ILE A 122 5.95 6.76 5.97
C ILE A 122 5.44 5.85 7.08
N ILE A 123 6.24 4.87 7.45
CA ILE A 123 6.09 4.11 8.69
C ILE A 123 7.10 4.69 9.67
N ARG A 124 6.67 5.07 10.85
CA ARG A 124 7.54 5.67 11.86
C ARG A 124 7.03 5.48 13.28
N ASP A 125 7.90 5.76 14.25
CA ASP A 125 7.55 6.00 15.66
C ASP A 125 7.50 7.51 15.98
N ASN A 126 7.41 7.86 17.25
CA ASN A 126 7.58 9.22 17.77
C ASN A 126 9.05 9.54 18.10
N GLY A 127 9.95 8.57 17.96
CA GLY A 127 11.39 8.68 18.19
C GLY A 127 12.18 9.03 16.94
N ASN A 128 13.07 8.10 16.55
CA ASN A 128 13.98 8.28 15.42
C ASN A 128 13.77 7.24 14.31
N ASP A 129 12.92 6.26 14.54
CA ASP A 129 12.70 5.18 13.59
C ASP A 129 11.72 5.61 12.53
N TYR A 130 12.11 5.48 11.28
CA TYR A 130 11.22 5.76 10.15
C TYR A 130 11.65 5.05 8.88
N HIS A 131 10.66 4.71 8.07
CA HIS A 131 10.85 4.10 6.76
C HIS A 131 9.91 4.74 5.73
N TYR A 132 10.45 5.10 4.57
CA TYR A 132 9.67 5.56 3.42
C TYR A 132 9.32 4.38 2.53
N LEU A 133 8.05 4.20 2.23
CA LEU A 133 7.61 3.22 1.24
C LEU A 133 7.97 3.74 -0.16
N ASN A 134 8.96 3.12 -0.79
CA ASN A 134 9.53 3.56 -2.05
C ASN A 134 9.03 2.76 -3.26
N GLU A 135 8.04 1.89 -3.05
CA GLU A 135 7.40 1.06 -4.05
C GLU A 135 5.90 1.34 -4.12
N HIS A 136 5.30 1.04 -5.26
CA HIS A 136 3.86 1.10 -5.44
C HIS A 136 3.22 -0.14 -4.83
N ILE A 137 2.55 0.05 -3.71
CA ILE A 137 1.81 -0.99 -3.02
C ILE A 137 0.35 -0.56 -3.05
N VAL A 138 -0.44 -1.22 -3.88
CA VAL A 138 -1.88 -0.94 -3.99
C VAL A 138 -2.63 -1.88 -3.06
N VAL A 139 -3.32 -1.33 -2.08
CA VAL A 139 -4.16 -2.06 -1.12
C VAL A 139 -5.61 -1.91 -1.55
N LEU A 140 -6.21 -3.01 -2.03
CA LEU A 140 -7.60 -3.03 -2.47
C LEU A 140 -8.58 -2.95 -1.29
N PRO A 141 -9.86 -2.60 -1.52
CA PRO A 141 -10.89 -2.67 -0.48
C PRO A 141 -10.99 -4.05 0.16
N GLY A 142 -10.89 -4.09 1.50
CA GLY A 142 -10.88 -5.32 2.28
C GLY A 142 -9.58 -6.11 2.26
N GLU A 143 -8.55 -5.63 1.58
CA GLU A 143 -7.24 -6.29 1.53
C GLU A 143 -6.39 -5.94 2.75
N TYR A 144 -5.62 -6.93 3.18
CA TYR A 144 -4.63 -6.85 4.24
C TYR A 144 -3.24 -6.80 3.64
N ILE A 145 -2.34 -6.05 4.26
CA ILE A 145 -0.92 -6.06 3.92
C ILE A 145 -0.06 -6.12 5.16
N VAL A 146 0.84 -7.10 5.18
CA VAL A 146 1.77 -7.32 6.29
C VAL A 146 3.09 -6.62 5.98
N PHE A 147 3.53 -5.77 6.88
CA PHE A 147 4.82 -5.10 6.88
C PHE A 147 5.75 -5.82 7.85
N GLY A 148 6.93 -6.22 7.41
CA GLY A 148 7.88 -6.92 8.25
C GLY A 148 9.31 -6.46 8.03
N ASN A 149 10.18 -6.81 8.96
CA ASN A 149 11.61 -6.48 8.89
C ASN A 149 12.45 -7.52 8.11
N SER A 150 11.83 -8.60 7.61
CA SER A 150 12.43 -9.54 6.64
C SER A 150 11.34 -10.21 5.81
N ASP A 151 11.51 -10.26 4.49
CA ASP A 151 10.64 -10.99 3.55
C ASP A 151 11.14 -12.43 3.28
N ILE A 152 12.28 -12.80 3.87
CA ILE A 152 12.89 -14.11 3.71
C ILE A 152 12.18 -15.13 4.60
N LEU A 153 11.33 -15.98 4.03
CA LEU A 153 10.48 -16.94 4.75
C LEU A 153 11.23 -17.83 5.75
N ASN A 154 12.48 -18.23 5.45
CA ASN A 154 13.29 -19.04 6.35
C ASN A 154 13.84 -18.27 7.55
N GLU A 155 13.84 -16.95 7.51
CA GLU A 155 14.34 -16.07 8.57
C GLU A 155 13.21 -15.50 9.42
N ASN A 156 12.08 -15.15 8.77
CA ASN A 156 10.94 -14.50 9.42
C ASN A 156 9.89 -15.48 10.00
N GLY A 157 10.20 -16.77 10.03
CA GLY A 157 9.27 -17.78 10.54
C GLY A 157 8.19 -18.20 9.54
N GLY A 158 8.36 -17.94 8.25
CA GLY A 158 7.43 -18.34 7.20
C GLY A 158 6.24 -17.40 7.01
N ILE A 159 6.32 -16.18 7.52
CA ILE A 159 5.28 -15.16 7.36
C ILE A 159 5.37 -14.55 5.97
N ALA A 160 4.25 -14.51 5.26
CA ALA A 160 4.15 -13.86 3.95
C ALA A 160 4.11 -12.33 4.13
N ILE A 161 5.28 -11.68 4.01
CA ILE A 161 5.42 -10.23 4.10
C ILE A 161 5.06 -9.60 2.75
N GLY A 162 4.14 -8.65 2.76
CA GLY A 162 3.76 -7.88 1.59
C GLY A 162 4.73 -6.74 1.29
N TYR A 163 5.43 -6.24 2.31
CA TYR A 163 6.47 -5.22 2.16
C TYR A 163 7.51 -5.31 3.28
N GLU A 164 8.80 -5.38 2.91
CA GLU A 164 9.92 -5.35 3.86
C GLU A 164 10.30 -3.90 4.18
N TYR A 165 10.30 -3.55 5.46
CA TYR A 165 10.78 -2.25 5.93
C TYR A 165 12.19 -2.34 6.53
N SER A 166 12.84 -1.18 6.66
CA SER A 166 14.15 -1.04 7.32
C SER A 166 14.18 0.21 8.17
N ASN A 167 15.09 0.28 9.14
CA ASN A 167 15.23 1.43 10.07
C ASN A 167 13.94 1.75 10.85
N PHE A 168 13.14 0.74 11.11
CA PHE A 168 11.97 0.77 11.96
C PHE A 168 11.95 -0.54 12.75
N TYR A 169 11.73 -0.49 14.06
CA TYR A 169 11.78 -1.61 14.97
C TYR A 169 10.61 -1.52 15.94
N LEU A 170 10.13 -2.65 16.45
CA LEU A 170 9.03 -2.71 17.40
C LEU A 170 9.57 -3.08 18.79
N ASN A 171 9.42 -2.19 19.77
CA ASN A 171 9.88 -2.47 21.14
C ASN A 171 8.88 -3.41 21.86
N ASN A 172 9.40 -4.40 22.59
CA ASN A 172 8.57 -5.42 23.25
C ASN A 172 7.71 -4.88 24.42
N PHE A 173 7.95 -3.64 24.88
CA PHE A 173 7.29 -3.11 26.08
C PHE A 173 6.46 -1.85 25.83
N ILE A 174 6.94 -0.95 24.99
CA ILE A 174 6.31 0.33 24.68
C ILE A 174 6.84 0.84 23.35
N ASP A 175 5.95 1.16 22.44
CA ASP A 175 6.28 1.76 21.14
C ASP A 175 5.07 2.38 20.46
N GLU A 176 5.32 2.99 19.30
CA GLU A 176 4.31 3.51 18.41
C GLU A 176 4.50 2.95 16.99
N VAL A 177 3.40 2.55 16.39
CA VAL A 177 3.32 2.27 14.95
C VAL A 177 2.48 3.37 14.32
N ILE A 178 3.09 4.20 13.49
CA ILE A 178 2.44 5.35 12.86
C ILE A 178 2.52 5.22 11.35
N LEU A 179 1.37 5.17 10.70
CA LEU A 179 1.25 5.27 9.25
C LEU A 179 0.97 6.72 8.87
N GLN A 180 1.88 7.35 8.13
CA GLN A 180 1.79 8.75 7.76
C GLN A 180 1.74 8.91 6.24
N HIS A 181 0.78 9.71 5.77
CA HIS A 181 0.65 10.10 4.37
C HIS A 181 1.78 11.05 3.94
N PRO A 182 2.20 11.07 2.65
CA PRO A 182 3.24 11.97 2.15
C PRO A 182 2.99 13.47 2.37
N ASN A 183 1.74 13.88 2.59
CA ASN A 183 1.39 15.27 2.91
C ASN A 183 1.63 15.65 4.38
N GLY A 184 2.04 14.69 5.22
CA GLY A 184 2.32 14.87 6.64
C GLY A 184 1.15 14.49 7.57
N ASN A 185 -0.04 14.17 7.06
CA ASN A 185 -1.16 13.72 7.88
C ASN A 185 -0.88 12.31 8.43
N ILE A 186 -1.17 12.10 9.70
CA ILE A 186 -1.25 10.76 10.27
C ILE A 186 -2.53 10.12 9.74
N ILE A 187 -2.40 8.93 9.18
CA ILE A 187 -3.52 8.14 8.68
C ILE A 187 -4.06 7.27 9.81
N ASP A 188 -3.14 6.58 10.48
CA ASP A 188 -3.47 5.77 11.63
C ASP A 188 -2.24 5.64 12.54
N GLU A 189 -2.47 5.46 13.85
CA GLU A 189 -1.41 5.27 14.82
C GLU A 189 -1.84 4.36 15.97
N VAL A 190 -0.94 3.52 16.44
CA VAL A 190 -1.12 2.69 17.64
C VAL A 190 0.02 2.95 18.59
N ASN A 191 -0.31 3.50 19.77
CA ASN A 191 0.64 3.71 20.86
C ASN A 191 0.44 2.60 21.90
N TYR A 192 1.25 1.56 21.85
CA TYR A 192 1.08 0.45 22.78
C TYR A 192 2.08 0.50 23.95
N THR A 193 1.63 0.01 25.08
CA THR A 193 2.46 -0.27 26.26
C THR A 193 1.91 -1.49 26.99
N ILE A 194 2.79 -2.31 27.54
CA ILE A 194 2.41 -3.50 28.34
C ILE A 194 1.53 -3.18 29.56
N ASN A 195 1.37 -1.89 29.93
CA ASN A 195 0.51 -1.49 31.01
C ASN A 195 -0.97 -1.38 30.58
N THR A 196 -1.23 -1.22 29.29
CA THR A 196 -2.57 -1.01 28.71
C THR A 196 -2.94 -2.02 27.66
N PHE A 197 -1.95 -2.59 26.96
CA PHE A 197 -2.12 -3.67 25.98
C PHE A 197 -1.67 -5.00 26.57
N GLU A 198 -2.38 -6.08 26.27
CA GLU A 198 -1.98 -7.43 26.69
C GLU A 198 -0.93 -7.97 25.70
N VAL A 199 0.34 -7.65 25.94
CA VAL A 199 1.47 -8.14 25.14
C VAL A 199 1.95 -9.47 25.68
N ILE A 200 1.91 -10.51 24.86
CA ILE A 200 2.37 -11.87 25.21
C ILE A 200 3.40 -12.31 24.17
N GLU A 201 4.59 -12.71 24.63
CA GLU A 201 5.63 -13.25 23.76
C GLU A 201 5.10 -14.41 22.88
N GLY A 202 5.39 -14.35 21.58
CA GLY A 202 4.93 -15.32 20.58
C GLY A 202 3.46 -15.16 20.18
N ARG A 203 2.81 -14.03 20.55
CA ARG A 203 1.43 -13.74 20.14
C ARG A 203 1.33 -12.32 19.61
N SER A 204 0.76 -12.17 18.43
CA SER A 204 0.39 -10.85 17.95
C SER A 204 -0.73 -10.23 18.80
N MET A 205 -0.75 -8.93 18.87
CA MET A 205 -1.88 -8.14 19.34
C MET A 205 -2.82 -7.93 18.15
N MET A 206 -4.09 -8.24 18.30
CA MET A 206 -5.13 -8.12 17.28
C MET A 206 -6.20 -7.13 17.71
N LEU A 207 -6.53 -6.16 16.84
CA LEU A 207 -7.66 -5.25 17.04
C LEU A 207 -8.98 -6.04 16.86
N SER A 208 -9.92 -5.89 17.81
CA SER A 208 -11.16 -6.66 17.82
C SER A 208 -12.15 -6.26 16.72
N GLU A 209 -12.20 -4.97 16.39
CA GLU A 209 -13.07 -4.42 15.36
C GLU A 209 -12.42 -3.20 14.72
N PHE A 210 -12.45 -3.07 13.40
CA PHE A 210 -11.74 -2.02 12.66
C PHE A 210 -12.26 -0.59 12.87
N ASN A 211 -13.46 -0.43 13.43
CA ASN A 211 -14.08 0.86 13.74
C ASN A 211 -13.83 1.33 15.16
N LEU A 212 -13.11 0.56 15.98
CA LEU A 212 -12.75 0.94 17.32
C LEU A 212 -11.48 1.79 17.35
N ASP A 213 -11.32 2.56 18.42
CA ASP A 213 -10.09 3.31 18.67
C ASP A 213 -8.94 2.34 18.98
N ASN A 214 -8.01 2.20 18.04
CA ASN A 214 -6.87 1.29 18.17
C ASN A 214 -5.75 1.82 19.07
N ASN A 215 -5.87 3.01 19.65
CA ASN A 215 -5.01 3.47 20.73
C ASN A 215 -5.48 3.03 22.13
N LEU A 216 -6.63 2.34 22.22
CA LEU A 216 -7.14 1.80 23.47
C LEU A 216 -6.83 0.30 23.58
N GLY A 217 -5.95 -0.08 24.52
CA GLY A 217 -5.56 -1.49 24.71
C GLY A 217 -6.71 -2.43 25.01
N GLU A 218 -7.84 -1.92 25.54
CA GLU A 218 -9.07 -2.69 25.80
C GLU A 218 -9.75 -3.18 24.50
N ASN A 219 -9.40 -2.59 23.36
CA ASN A 219 -9.89 -2.98 22.04
C ASN A 219 -8.99 -4.04 21.37
N TRP A 220 -7.90 -4.39 22.01
CA TRP A 220 -6.93 -5.38 21.52
C TRP A 220 -6.95 -6.64 22.37
N PHE A 221 -6.62 -7.75 21.73
CA PHE A 221 -6.46 -9.03 22.40
C PHE A 221 -5.28 -9.82 21.79
N PRO A 222 -4.59 -10.67 22.56
CA PRO A 222 -3.53 -11.51 22.03
C PRO A 222 -4.11 -12.65 21.18
N SER A 223 -3.52 -12.90 20.01
CA SER A 223 -3.93 -14.00 19.13
C SER A 223 -3.88 -15.34 19.82
N ASN A 224 -4.86 -16.19 19.55
CA ASN A 224 -4.85 -17.62 19.93
C ASN A 224 -4.81 -18.55 18.70
N ILE A 225 -4.66 -17.99 17.49
CA ILE A 225 -4.56 -18.74 16.24
C ILE A 225 -3.11 -19.15 16.01
N LEU A 226 -2.85 -20.44 16.07
CA LEU A 226 -1.51 -20.99 15.90
C LEU A 226 -1.06 -20.90 14.46
N MET A 227 0.03 -20.16 14.21
CA MET A 227 0.69 -20.09 12.91
C MET A 227 1.56 -21.34 12.66
N SER A 228 1.97 -21.53 11.41
CA SER A 228 2.79 -22.69 11.00
C SER A 228 4.19 -22.71 11.63
N ASN A 229 4.71 -21.57 12.07
CA ASN A 229 5.99 -21.45 12.74
C ASN A 229 5.96 -21.81 14.23
N GLY A 230 4.79 -21.80 14.87
CA GLY A 230 4.61 -22.04 16.29
C GLY A 230 4.27 -20.82 17.13
N ASP A 231 4.37 -19.60 16.58
CA ASP A 231 3.81 -18.40 17.15
C ASP A 231 2.32 -18.28 16.82
N TYR A 232 1.64 -17.26 17.36
CA TYR A 232 0.20 -17.06 17.17
C TYR A 232 -0.06 -15.71 16.51
N GLY A 233 -0.87 -15.71 15.45
CA GLY A 233 -1.24 -14.54 14.66
C GLY A 233 -2.15 -14.89 13.49
N THR A 234 -2.63 -13.86 12.78
CA THR A 234 -3.49 -14.00 11.58
C THR A 234 -2.97 -13.16 10.41
N PRO A 235 -1.63 -13.13 10.12
CA PRO A 235 -1.08 -12.24 9.11
C PRO A 235 -1.67 -12.50 7.73
N GLY A 236 -2.25 -11.46 7.11
CA GLY A 236 -2.93 -11.51 5.82
C GLY A 236 -4.39 -11.95 5.88
N GLU A 237 -4.94 -12.14 7.09
CA GLU A 237 -6.30 -12.63 7.29
C GLU A 237 -7.06 -11.76 8.31
N TYR A 238 -8.36 -12.00 8.40
CA TYR A 238 -9.20 -11.32 9.39
C TYR A 238 -8.84 -11.76 10.82
N ASN A 239 -8.76 -10.78 11.74
CA ASN A 239 -8.50 -11.03 13.16
C ASN A 239 -9.64 -11.83 13.79
N SER A 240 -9.44 -13.10 14.05
CA SER A 240 -10.43 -13.96 14.71
C SER A 240 -9.87 -14.58 15.97
N ASN A 241 -10.65 -14.56 17.05
CA ASN A 241 -10.27 -15.19 18.33
C ASN A 241 -10.60 -16.69 18.41
N SER A 242 -11.21 -17.21 17.38
CA SER A 242 -11.56 -18.62 17.35
C SER A 242 -11.01 -19.25 16.09
N SER A 243 -10.40 -20.42 16.26
CA SER A 243 -10.31 -21.38 15.17
C SER A 243 -11.74 -21.82 14.84
N CYS A 244 -12.52 -20.88 14.26
CA CYS A 244 -13.85 -21.23 13.78
C CYS A 244 -13.67 -22.13 12.57
N ASN A 245 -13.63 -23.45 12.82
CA ASN A 245 -13.96 -24.44 11.81
C ASN A 245 -15.47 -24.37 11.49
N GLY A 246 -16.04 -23.19 11.56
CA GLY A 246 -17.45 -22.92 11.26
C GLY A 246 -17.65 -22.87 9.75
N GLU A 247 -17.94 -24.04 9.15
CA GLU A 247 -18.54 -24.06 7.82
C GLU A 247 -19.76 -23.13 7.85
N GLY A 248 -19.65 -21.93 7.23
CA GLY A 248 -20.77 -21.00 7.11
C GLY A 248 -20.60 -19.59 7.68
N ASP A 249 -19.59 -19.32 8.49
CA ASP A 249 -19.20 -17.98 8.93
C ASP A 249 -18.20 -17.41 7.91
N ILE A 250 -18.71 -16.69 6.93
CA ILE A 250 -17.91 -16.23 5.79
C ILE A 250 -17.18 -14.91 6.09
N ASN A 251 -17.75 -14.09 6.97
CA ASN A 251 -17.15 -12.82 7.38
C ASN A 251 -16.30 -12.94 8.65
N ALA A 252 -16.24 -14.16 9.23
CA ALA A 252 -15.51 -14.47 10.45
C ALA A 252 -15.89 -13.61 11.68
N ASP A 253 -17.17 -13.15 11.73
CA ASP A 253 -17.69 -12.37 12.86
C ASP A 253 -18.16 -13.26 14.04
N LEU A 254 -17.97 -14.58 13.95
CA LEU A 254 -18.37 -15.60 14.91
C LEU A 254 -19.89 -15.82 15.01
N GLU A 255 -20.67 -15.21 14.14
CA GLU A 255 -22.11 -15.38 14.05
C GLU A 255 -22.48 -15.89 12.66
N ILE A 256 -22.95 -17.13 12.54
CA ILE A 256 -23.53 -17.62 11.29
C ILE A 256 -24.93 -16.98 11.14
N ASN A 257 -25.00 -15.98 10.26
CA ASN A 257 -26.24 -15.21 10.09
C ASN A 257 -26.50 -14.86 8.61
N VAL A 258 -27.46 -13.96 8.36
CA VAL A 258 -27.85 -13.57 7.00
C VAL A 258 -26.72 -12.83 6.24
N VAL A 259 -25.77 -12.22 6.95
CA VAL A 259 -24.66 -11.50 6.31
C VAL A 259 -23.75 -12.49 5.59
N ASP A 260 -23.47 -13.66 6.18
CA ASP A 260 -22.68 -14.73 5.55
C ASP A 260 -23.35 -15.22 4.28
N VAL A 261 -24.66 -15.40 4.33
CA VAL A 261 -25.44 -15.80 3.15
C VAL A 261 -25.33 -14.76 2.04
N ILE A 262 -25.39 -13.46 2.38
CA ILE A 262 -25.23 -12.36 1.40
C ILE A 262 -23.83 -12.38 0.79
N LEU A 263 -22.79 -12.62 1.57
CA LEU A 263 -21.41 -12.71 1.08
C LEU A 263 -21.21 -13.90 0.15
N ILE A 264 -21.75 -15.07 0.49
CA ILE A 264 -21.74 -16.25 -0.39
C ILE A 264 -22.47 -15.95 -1.71
N VAL A 265 -23.66 -15.34 -1.64
CA VAL A 265 -24.43 -14.99 -2.82
C VAL A 265 -23.67 -14.00 -3.70
N ASN A 266 -23.07 -12.98 -3.11
CA ASN A 266 -22.26 -12.02 -3.83
C ASN A 266 -21.04 -12.71 -4.48
N TYR A 267 -20.33 -13.54 -3.75
CA TYR A 267 -19.21 -14.31 -4.28
C TYR A 267 -19.63 -15.17 -5.49
N ILE A 268 -20.75 -15.86 -5.39
CA ILE A 268 -21.28 -16.68 -6.49
C ILE A 268 -21.68 -15.81 -7.68
N LEU A 269 -22.34 -14.68 -7.46
CA LEU A 269 -22.83 -13.81 -8.52
C LEU A 269 -21.71 -13.07 -9.27
N TYR A 270 -20.65 -12.67 -8.57
CA TYR A 270 -19.54 -11.91 -9.17
C TYR A 270 -18.45 -12.80 -9.75
N ASN A 271 -18.30 -14.05 -9.28
CA ASN A 271 -17.29 -14.98 -9.79
C ASN A 271 -17.84 -15.97 -10.84
N GLN A 272 -19.09 -15.84 -11.29
CA GLN A 272 -19.66 -16.67 -12.38
C GLN A 272 -19.34 -16.18 -13.80
N SER A 273 -18.42 -15.22 -13.99
CA SER A 273 -18.08 -14.72 -15.32
C SER A 273 -17.11 -15.60 -16.12
N ASP A 274 -16.63 -16.73 -15.58
CA ASP A 274 -15.62 -17.58 -16.22
C ASP A 274 -16.05 -19.06 -16.40
N ILE A 275 -17.33 -19.32 -16.60
CA ILE A 275 -17.79 -20.63 -17.06
C ILE A 275 -18.63 -20.45 -18.32
N ASP A 276 -17.94 -20.35 -19.45
CA ASP A 276 -18.41 -20.72 -20.80
C ASP A 276 -17.30 -21.39 -21.60
#